data_d64572f7d5f01a2106140c8ae6747d10
#
_entry.id   d64572f7d5f01a2106140c8ae6747d10
#
_cell.length_a   1.000
_cell.length_b   1.000
_cell.length_c   1.000
_cell.angle_alpha   90.00
_cell.angle_beta   90.00
_cell.angle_gamma   90.00
#
_symmetry.space_group_name_H-M   'P 1'
#
loop_
_entity.id
_entity.type
_entity.pdbx_description
1 polymer ?
#
loop_
_entity_poly.entity_id
_entity_poly.type
_entity_poly.pdbx_seq_one_letter_code
_entity_poly.pdbx_strand_id
1 'polypeptide(L)'
;MFNSTLYENIFFLFLYSFLGWCVEVIIASVKTRHFINRGFLNLPLTLPYGISAVLLLQILPTLGHHLSLQWIVTLFVFHFIWISSEIFIQNICHLKEVETSNLPTLTRYRQLIFELSTSTILLAVLLVFHPFISSLTRTIPTFIIVWICFVLTLILVFDLCCVFIALKTRKNSEIIQNTQKKTQKLLNQISNATWNRLKISYPDINTSTSVSFGKDLCFDKLIWIFLISSFLGALIEMIFCRVVDGVWMSRSSLIYGAFSVVWGIGSVVLTISLKPLVKRHNLILFSAGFFIGGVYEYCCSLFTEKVFGTVFWDYSEMVLNFSGRTNVLYCVFWGLLGVIWIRKILPPLEKLIEKIPPLKGKLITWFITLLFVMDGILTSYAMIRYNQRQNLLPATHALAQFIDDTYDDAWMQQRWPNMIIIQKEKVS
;
A
#
# COMPACT_ATOMS: atom_id res chain seq x y z
N MET A 1 -11.98 27.49 2.18
CA MET A 1 -10.98 27.75 3.24
C MET A 1 -10.25 26.46 3.52
N PHE A 2 -8.97 26.38 3.17
CA PHE A 2 -8.15 25.16 3.33
C PHE A 2 -7.47 25.15 4.72
N ASN A 3 -8.25 25.13 5.81
CA ASN A 3 -7.67 24.81 7.11
C ASN A 3 -7.58 23.29 7.23
N SER A 4 -6.54 22.72 6.64
CA SER A 4 -6.23 21.30 6.81
C SER A 4 -5.60 21.08 8.20
N THR A 5 -6.08 20.08 8.88
CA THR A 5 -5.52 19.63 10.16
C THR A 5 -4.16 18.97 9.95
N LEU A 6 -3.38 18.81 11.01
CA LEU A 6 -2.06 18.18 10.93
C LEU A 6 -2.12 16.78 10.32
N TYR A 7 -3.11 15.97 10.71
CA TYR A 7 -3.25 14.59 10.17
C TYR A 7 -3.66 14.57 8.69
N GLU A 8 -4.49 15.54 8.23
CA GLU A 8 -4.82 15.70 6.82
C GLU A 8 -3.56 16.06 6.00
N ASN A 9 -2.72 16.95 6.51
CA ASN A 9 -1.46 17.32 5.87
C ASN A 9 -0.51 16.12 5.74
N ILE A 10 -0.40 15.30 6.78
CA ILE A 10 0.40 14.06 6.74
C ILE A 10 -0.20 13.08 5.73
N PHE A 11 -1.51 12.92 5.70
CA PHE A 11 -2.19 12.07 4.71
C PHE A 11 -1.91 12.54 3.29
N PHE A 12 -2.05 13.84 3.01
CA PHE A 12 -1.77 14.40 1.69
C PHE A 12 -0.30 14.31 1.31
N LEU A 13 0.61 14.44 2.27
CA LEU A 13 2.03 14.20 2.04
C LEU A 13 2.28 12.79 1.49
N PHE A 14 1.72 11.77 2.10
CA PHE A 14 1.86 10.39 1.63
C PHE A 14 1.17 10.18 0.28
N LEU A 15 -0.04 10.67 0.12
CA LEU A 15 -0.82 10.53 -1.11
C LEU A 15 -0.10 11.16 -2.31
N TYR A 16 0.33 12.40 -2.20
CA TYR A 16 1.02 13.08 -3.29
C TYR A 16 2.45 12.57 -3.53
N SER A 17 3.12 12.08 -2.49
CA SER A 17 4.41 11.37 -2.65
C SER A 17 4.24 10.07 -3.44
N PHE A 18 3.15 9.33 -3.22
CA PHE A 18 2.82 8.13 -3.96
C PHE A 18 2.45 8.43 -5.42
N LEU A 19 1.57 9.43 -5.64
CA LEU A 19 1.21 9.85 -6.99
C LEU A 19 2.43 10.35 -7.77
N GLY A 20 3.30 11.13 -7.15
CA GLY A 20 4.57 11.56 -7.74
C GLY A 20 5.48 10.38 -8.10
N TRP A 21 5.58 9.39 -7.23
CA TRP A 21 6.31 8.17 -7.52
C TRP A 21 5.71 7.41 -8.71
N CYS A 22 4.38 7.30 -8.82
CA CYS A 22 3.72 6.69 -9.97
C CYS A 22 4.11 7.39 -11.28
N VAL A 23 4.08 8.72 -11.30
CA VAL A 23 4.47 9.53 -12.47
C VAL A 23 5.93 9.27 -12.85
N GLU A 24 6.86 9.32 -11.90
CA GLU A 24 8.28 9.09 -12.14
C GLU A 24 8.55 7.68 -12.69
N VAL A 25 7.91 6.67 -12.11
CA VAL A 25 8.06 5.27 -12.55
C VAL A 25 7.48 5.08 -13.95
N ILE A 26 6.32 5.66 -14.27
CA ILE A 26 5.74 5.57 -15.62
C ILE A 26 6.68 6.21 -16.64
N ILE A 27 7.17 7.42 -16.38
CA ILE A 27 8.06 8.14 -17.29
C ILE A 27 9.37 7.38 -17.48
N ALA A 28 9.99 6.91 -16.39
CA ALA A 28 11.21 6.13 -16.46
C ALA A 28 11.02 4.81 -17.21
N SER A 29 9.90 4.10 -16.96
CA SER A 29 9.61 2.83 -17.60
C SER A 29 9.34 2.96 -19.09
N VAL A 30 8.64 4.00 -19.51
CA VAL A 30 8.41 4.30 -20.93
C VAL A 30 9.71 4.65 -21.63
N LYS A 31 10.56 5.48 -21.01
CA LYS A 31 11.84 5.92 -21.56
C LYS A 31 12.85 4.79 -21.71
N THR A 32 12.93 3.89 -20.72
CA THR A 32 13.95 2.83 -20.68
C THR A 32 13.45 1.48 -21.19
N ARG A 33 12.13 1.34 -21.43
CA ARG A 33 11.44 0.07 -21.72
C ARG A 33 11.63 -1.00 -20.63
N HIS A 34 12.07 -0.59 -19.45
CA HIS A 34 12.23 -1.43 -18.26
C HIS A 34 11.59 -0.74 -17.07
N PHE A 35 11.04 -1.53 -16.14
CA PHE A 35 10.54 -0.97 -14.90
C PHE A 35 11.72 -0.51 -14.04
N ILE A 36 11.75 0.79 -13.75
CA ILE A 36 12.72 1.40 -12.85
C ILE A 36 11.94 2.01 -11.68
N ASN A 37 12.13 1.47 -10.48
CA ASN A 37 11.62 2.11 -9.29
C ASN A 37 12.47 3.36 -9.00
N ARG A 38 12.01 4.52 -9.50
CA ARG A 38 12.64 5.80 -9.21
C ARG A 38 12.17 6.29 -7.85
N GLY A 39 12.99 6.07 -6.85
CA GLY A 39 12.76 6.58 -5.51
C GLY A 39 13.98 6.34 -4.64
N PHE A 40 14.32 7.30 -3.79
CA PHE A 40 15.38 7.15 -2.80
C PHE A 40 15.01 6.12 -1.73
N LEU A 41 13.72 5.98 -1.46
CA LEU A 41 13.14 5.06 -0.49
C LEU A 41 12.87 3.68 -1.09
N ASN A 42 12.81 2.62 -0.24
CA ASN A 42 12.29 1.32 -0.65
C ASN A 42 10.78 1.37 -0.88
N LEU A 43 10.08 2.26 -0.17
CA LEU A 43 8.68 2.56 -0.35
C LEU A 43 8.40 3.22 -1.71
N PRO A 44 7.21 3.03 -2.28
CA PRO A 44 6.76 3.70 -3.48
C PRO A 44 6.41 5.17 -3.19
N LEU A 45 7.37 5.95 -2.75
CA LEU A 45 7.19 7.34 -2.35
C LEU A 45 8.30 8.22 -2.93
N THR A 46 7.92 9.30 -3.57
CA THR A 46 8.82 10.39 -3.97
C THR A 46 8.49 11.62 -3.14
N LEU A 47 9.13 11.76 -1.99
CA LEU A 47 8.84 12.79 -0.98
C LEU A 47 8.81 14.23 -1.54
N PRO A 48 9.67 14.66 -2.49
CA PRO A 48 9.58 16.00 -3.06
C PRO A 48 8.20 16.40 -3.57
N TYR A 49 7.46 15.48 -4.19
CA TYR A 49 6.07 15.75 -4.66
C TYR A 49 5.11 16.00 -3.49
N GLY A 50 5.17 15.16 -2.46
CA GLY A 50 4.31 15.30 -1.29
C GLY A 50 4.61 16.57 -0.49
N ILE A 51 5.89 16.87 -0.26
CA ILE A 51 6.32 18.09 0.43
C ILE A 51 5.90 19.33 -0.36
N SER A 52 6.14 19.35 -1.69
CA SER A 52 5.71 20.44 -2.55
C SER A 52 4.19 20.63 -2.53
N ALA A 53 3.44 19.54 -2.63
CA ALA A 53 1.98 19.59 -2.59
C ALA A 53 1.45 20.17 -1.27
N VAL A 54 1.93 19.70 -0.13
CA VAL A 54 1.49 20.20 1.18
C VAL A 54 1.84 21.68 1.36
N LEU A 55 3.03 22.11 0.96
CA LEU A 55 3.40 23.53 1.02
C LEU A 55 2.53 24.38 0.09
N LEU A 56 2.29 23.91 -1.15
CA LEU A 56 1.43 24.62 -2.11
C LEU A 56 -0.01 24.71 -1.63
N LEU A 57 -0.55 23.69 -0.98
CA LEU A 57 -1.88 23.73 -0.38
C LEU A 57 -2.03 24.81 0.70
N GLN A 58 -0.93 25.21 1.35
CA GLN A 58 -0.93 26.33 2.30
C GLN A 58 -0.77 27.70 1.59
N ILE A 59 0.02 27.75 0.51
CA ILE A 59 0.39 28.99 -0.17
C ILE A 59 -0.65 29.40 -1.23
N LEU A 60 -1.15 28.46 -2.06
CA LEU A 60 -2.04 28.77 -3.17
C LEU A 60 -3.31 29.56 -2.76
N PRO A 61 -3.98 29.27 -1.64
CA PRO A 61 -5.15 30.02 -1.22
C PRO A 61 -4.86 31.51 -0.94
N THR A 62 -3.63 31.84 -0.54
CA THR A 62 -3.23 33.22 -0.23
C THR A 62 -3.02 34.06 -1.49
N LEU A 63 -2.85 33.42 -2.65
CA LEU A 63 -2.60 34.09 -3.94
C LEU A 63 -3.88 34.46 -4.69
N GLY A 64 -5.06 34.14 -4.13
CA GLY A 64 -6.35 34.41 -4.77
C GLY A 64 -6.53 33.63 -6.09
N HIS A 65 -7.30 34.20 -7.03
CA HIS A 65 -7.61 33.54 -8.30
C HIS A 65 -6.64 33.87 -9.46
N HIS A 66 -5.43 34.37 -9.16
CA HIS A 66 -4.44 34.70 -10.17
C HIS A 66 -3.68 33.46 -10.67
N LEU A 67 -4.22 32.79 -11.67
CA LEU A 67 -3.70 31.53 -12.20
C LEU A 67 -2.23 31.62 -12.65
N SER A 68 -1.81 32.72 -13.26
CA SER A 68 -0.41 32.93 -13.66
C SER A 68 0.54 32.99 -12.47
N LEU A 69 0.14 33.68 -11.40
CA LEU A 69 0.93 33.77 -10.17
C LEU A 69 0.99 32.43 -9.46
N GLN A 70 -0.13 31.70 -9.36
CA GLN A 70 -0.18 30.36 -8.81
C GLN A 70 0.74 29.40 -9.57
N TRP A 71 0.77 29.50 -10.91
CA TRP A 71 1.65 28.67 -11.73
C TRP A 71 3.14 28.97 -11.49
N ILE A 72 3.52 30.26 -11.45
CA ILE A 72 4.91 30.66 -11.16
C ILE A 72 5.35 30.20 -9.77
N VAL A 73 4.52 30.37 -8.75
CA VAL A 73 4.82 29.94 -7.38
C VAL A 73 4.93 28.41 -7.31
N THR A 74 4.05 27.68 -7.98
CA THR A 74 4.11 26.21 -8.04
C THR A 74 5.41 25.74 -8.70
N LEU A 75 5.79 26.34 -9.80
CA LEU A 75 7.02 26.06 -10.51
C LEU A 75 8.24 26.29 -9.59
N PHE A 76 8.28 27.43 -8.91
CA PHE A 76 9.38 27.77 -8.01
C PHE A 76 9.49 26.83 -6.82
N VAL A 77 8.37 26.58 -6.11
CA VAL A 77 8.34 25.72 -4.91
C VAL A 77 8.72 24.28 -5.27
N PHE A 78 8.13 23.75 -6.34
CA PHE A 78 8.41 22.38 -6.79
C PHE A 78 9.88 22.22 -7.17
N HIS A 79 10.43 23.13 -7.96
CA HIS A 79 11.83 23.10 -8.40
C HIS A 79 12.81 23.24 -7.25
N PHE A 80 12.55 24.16 -6.33
CA PHE A 80 13.41 24.35 -5.17
C PHE A 80 13.50 23.08 -4.33
N ILE A 81 12.36 22.44 -4.06
CA ILE A 81 12.32 21.20 -3.27
C ILE A 81 12.98 20.04 -4.05
N TRP A 82 12.72 19.95 -5.35
CA TRP A 82 13.28 18.93 -6.21
C TRP A 82 14.81 19.01 -6.26
N ILE A 83 15.35 20.17 -6.62
CA ILE A 83 16.80 20.39 -6.69
C ILE A 83 17.46 20.15 -5.32
N SER A 84 16.85 20.66 -4.24
CA SER A 84 17.37 20.44 -2.88
C SER A 84 17.45 18.96 -2.53
N SER A 85 16.41 18.18 -2.89
CA SER A 85 16.41 16.73 -2.67
C SER A 85 17.44 15.98 -3.51
N GLU A 86 17.64 16.41 -4.74
CA GLU A 86 18.63 15.80 -5.65
C GLU A 86 20.07 16.06 -5.18
N ILE A 87 20.37 17.30 -4.77
CA ILE A 87 21.67 17.65 -4.15
C ILE A 87 21.88 16.84 -2.87
N PHE A 88 20.84 16.71 -2.03
CA PHE A 88 20.91 15.91 -0.82
C PHE A 88 21.24 14.44 -1.10
N ILE A 89 20.57 13.83 -2.07
CA ILE A 89 20.80 12.44 -2.49
C ILE A 89 22.20 12.27 -3.07
N GLN A 90 22.64 13.18 -3.94
CA GLN A 90 23.97 13.16 -4.54
C GLN A 90 25.06 13.22 -3.47
N ASN A 91 24.95 14.14 -2.51
CA ASN A 91 25.92 14.30 -1.43
C ASN A 91 25.99 13.07 -0.51
N ILE A 92 24.84 12.48 -0.16
CA ILE A 92 24.79 11.31 0.72
C ILE A 92 25.28 10.06 0.00
N CYS A 93 24.91 9.86 -1.26
CA CYS A 93 25.29 8.68 -2.02
C CYS A 93 26.71 8.79 -2.63
N HIS A 94 27.38 9.94 -2.51
CA HIS A 94 28.67 10.23 -3.19
C HIS A 94 28.61 9.89 -4.68
N LEU A 95 27.49 10.21 -5.33
CA LEU A 95 27.35 10.10 -6.77
C LEU A 95 28.27 11.16 -7.39
N LYS A 96 29.10 10.76 -8.36
CA LYS A 96 29.90 11.74 -9.12
C LYS A 96 28.92 12.70 -9.79
N GLU A 97 29.15 13.99 -9.65
CA GLU A 97 28.46 15.01 -10.44
C GLU A 97 28.60 14.63 -11.91
N VAL A 98 27.47 14.34 -12.54
CA VAL A 98 27.42 14.37 -14.00
C VAL A 98 27.59 15.85 -14.35
N GLU A 99 28.74 16.22 -14.89
CA GLU A 99 28.96 17.58 -15.38
C GLU A 99 27.86 17.93 -16.38
N THR A 100 26.87 18.65 -15.88
CA THR A 100 25.73 19.14 -16.70
C THR A 100 26.18 20.15 -17.76
N SER A 101 27.42 20.66 -17.65
CA SER A 101 28.01 21.56 -18.60
C SER A 101 28.25 20.96 -20.00
N ASN A 102 28.37 19.63 -20.11
CA ASN A 102 28.66 18.94 -21.37
C ASN A 102 27.42 18.26 -22.01
N LEU A 103 26.21 18.44 -21.45
CA LEU A 103 24.99 17.90 -22.06
C LEU A 103 24.65 18.70 -23.34
N PRO A 104 24.34 17.98 -24.47
CA PRO A 104 23.90 18.66 -25.70
C PRO A 104 22.68 19.55 -25.40
N THR A 105 22.62 20.72 -26.01
CA THR A 105 21.55 21.70 -25.86
C THR A 105 20.15 21.09 -25.95
N LEU A 106 19.95 20.11 -26.82
CA LEU A 106 18.71 19.36 -26.99
C LEU A 106 18.27 18.60 -25.72
N THR A 107 19.23 18.07 -24.97
CA THR A 107 18.95 17.34 -23.71
C THR A 107 18.53 18.30 -22.61
N ARG A 108 19.11 19.49 -22.57
CA ARG A 108 18.76 20.57 -21.63
C ARG A 108 17.35 21.10 -21.89
N TYR A 109 16.96 21.32 -23.17
CA TYR A 109 15.59 21.72 -23.53
C TYR A 109 14.56 20.63 -23.16
N ARG A 110 14.85 19.36 -23.39
CA ARG A 110 13.97 18.25 -23.01
C ARG A 110 13.77 18.16 -21.50
N GLN A 111 14.82 18.41 -20.73
CA GLN A 111 14.73 18.45 -19.27
C GLN A 111 13.86 19.61 -18.81
N LEU A 112 14.06 20.81 -19.34
CA LEU A 112 13.26 21.99 -19.01
C LEU A 112 11.77 21.81 -19.36
N ILE A 113 11.46 21.24 -20.52
CA ILE A 113 10.06 20.93 -20.93
C ILE A 113 9.45 19.91 -19.95
N PHE A 114 10.20 18.91 -19.55
CA PHE A 114 9.75 17.91 -18.58
C PHE A 114 9.43 18.56 -17.24
N GLU A 115 10.29 19.39 -16.73
CA GLU A 115 10.14 20.11 -15.48
C GLU A 115 8.93 21.06 -15.50
N LEU A 116 8.76 21.84 -16.58
CA LEU A 116 7.60 22.69 -16.77
C LEU A 116 6.30 21.90 -16.85
N SER A 117 6.30 20.77 -17.55
CA SER A 117 5.11 19.92 -17.67
C SER A 117 4.71 19.28 -16.35
N THR A 118 5.68 18.79 -15.55
CA THR A 118 5.40 18.20 -14.23
C THR A 118 4.84 19.23 -13.25
N SER A 119 5.37 20.45 -13.24
CA SER A 119 4.84 21.54 -12.41
C SER A 119 3.41 21.94 -12.81
N THR A 120 3.14 21.99 -14.11
CA THR A 120 1.79 22.30 -14.63
C THR A 120 0.78 21.20 -14.27
N ILE A 121 1.18 19.94 -14.40
CA ILE A 121 0.35 18.80 -14.00
C ILE A 121 0.11 18.82 -12.49
N LEU A 122 1.12 19.09 -11.67
CA LEU A 122 0.96 19.19 -10.22
C LEU A 122 -0.04 20.29 -9.85
N LEU A 123 0.08 21.48 -10.46
CA LEU A 123 -0.88 22.55 -10.21
C LEU A 123 -2.30 22.17 -10.62
N ALA A 124 -2.48 21.56 -11.78
CA ALA A 124 -3.78 21.09 -12.24
C ALA A 124 -4.38 20.05 -11.27
N VAL A 125 -3.57 19.12 -10.79
CA VAL A 125 -3.99 18.12 -9.79
C VAL A 125 -4.40 18.81 -8.49
N LEU A 126 -3.64 19.79 -8.01
CA LEU A 126 -3.96 20.51 -6.77
C LEU A 126 -5.22 21.38 -6.90
N LEU A 127 -5.42 22.03 -8.03
CA LEU A 127 -6.58 22.91 -8.22
C LEU A 127 -7.88 22.15 -8.53
N VAL A 128 -7.80 21.07 -9.31
CA VAL A 128 -8.98 20.34 -9.80
C VAL A 128 -9.32 19.14 -8.93
N PHE A 129 -8.34 18.29 -8.60
CA PHE A 129 -8.60 17.02 -7.90
C PHE A 129 -8.50 17.13 -6.38
N HIS A 130 -7.68 18.05 -5.85
CA HIS A 130 -7.54 18.14 -4.39
C HIS A 130 -8.85 18.50 -3.67
N PRO A 131 -9.72 19.41 -4.14
CA PRO A 131 -11.01 19.67 -3.51
C PRO A 131 -11.87 18.41 -3.37
N PHE A 132 -11.87 17.57 -4.42
CA PHE A 132 -12.58 16.29 -4.42
C PHE A 132 -11.95 15.30 -3.41
N ILE A 133 -10.63 15.15 -3.43
CA ILE A 133 -9.90 14.29 -2.50
C ILE A 133 -10.10 14.75 -1.04
N SER A 134 -10.06 16.05 -0.78
CA SER A 134 -10.29 16.63 0.53
C SER A 134 -11.74 16.40 1.02
N SER A 135 -12.72 16.51 0.12
CA SER A 135 -14.11 16.16 0.44
C SER A 135 -14.25 14.68 0.81
N LEU A 136 -13.63 13.79 0.03
CA LEU A 136 -13.64 12.35 0.29
C LEU A 136 -12.93 12.00 1.60
N THR A 137 -11.79 12.62 1.90
CA THR A 137 -11.06 12.38 3.16
C THR A 137 -11.90 12.74 4.39
N ARG A 138 -12.71 13.79 4.32
CA ARG A 138 -13.58 14.21 5.42
C ARG A 138 -14.76 13.26 5.69
N THR A 139 -15.11 12.39 4.74
CA THR A 139 -16.11 11.35 4.96
C THR A 139 -15.56 10.14 5.73
N ILE A 140 -14.23 9.99 5.75
CA ILE A 140 -13.57 8.91 6.47
C ILE A 140 -13.45 9.28 7.96
N PRO A 141 -13.83 8.39 8.88
CA PRO A 141 -13.65 8.65 10.31
C PRO A 141 -12.22 9.04 10.65
N THR A 142 -12.05 10.14 11.39
CA THR A 142 -10.75 10.75 11.70
C THR A 142 -9.74 9.75 12.29
N PHE A 143 -10.20 8.86 13.17
CA PHE A 143 -9.33 7.87 13.79
C PHE A 143 -8.68 6.93 12.76
N ILE A 144 -9.37 6.61 11.65
CA ILE A 144 -8.84 5.76 10.58
C ILE A 144 -7.71 6.47 9.86
N ILE A 145 -7.91 7.74 9.50
CA ILE A 145 -6.88 8.55 8.84
C ILE A 145 -5.66 8.67 9.74
N VAL A 146 -5.87 8.94 11.04
CA VAL A 146 -4.79 9.04 12.02
C VAL A 146 -4.03 7.71 12.13
N TRP A 147 -4.72 6.56 12.19
CA TRP A 147 -4.08 5.25 12.22
C TRP A 147 -3.31 4.95 10.94
N ILE A 148 -3.86 5.24 9.77
CA ILE A 148 -3.18 5.08 8.48
C ILE A 148 -1.92 5.95 8.46
N CYS A 149 -2.02 7.23 8.83
CA CYS A 149 -0.89 8.15 8.89
C CYS A 149 0.18 7.67 9.87
N PHE A 150 -0.23 7.18 11.05
CA PHE A 150 0.69 6.64 12.05
C PHE A 150 1.46 5.42 11.51
N VAL A 151 0.76 4.45 10.93
CA VAL A 151 1.39 3.24 10.35
C VAL A 151 2.33 3.62 9.20
N LEU A 152 1.89 4.47 8.27
CA LEU A 152 2.71 4.92 7.15
C LEU A 152 3.95 5.69 7.62
N THR A 153 3.82 6.50 8.67
CA THR A 153 4.95 7.23 9.27
C THR A 153 5.95 6.26 9.90
N LEU A 154 5.49 5.24 10.64
CA LEU A 154 6.38 4.21 11.18
C LEU A 154 7.13 3.45 10.08
N ILE A 155 6.42 3.08 9.01
CA ILE A 155 7.03 2.38 7.86
C ILE A 155 8.05 3.31 7.16
N LEU A 156 7.74 4.59 7.00
CA LEU A 156 8.66 5.58 6.42
C LEU A 156 9.92 5.76 7.28
N VAL A 157 9.77 5.88 8.60
CA VAL A 157 10.90 5.99 9.52
C VAL A 157 11.77 4.73 9.46
N PHE A 158 11.15 3.55 9.45
CA PHE A 158 11.87 2.30 9.31
C PHE A 158 12.65 2.23 7.98
N ASP A 159 12.03 2.64 6.87
CA ASP A 159 12.68 2.66 5.56
C ASP A 159 13.85 3.64 5.49
N LEU A 160 13.69 4.84 6.05
CA LEU A 160 14.77 5.82 6.20
C LEU A 160 15.93 5.25 7.03
N CYS A 161 15.64 4.53 8.13
CA CYS A 161 16.66 3.84 8.91
C CYS A 161 17.39 2.78 8.07
N CYS A 162 16.69 1.99 7.26
CA CYS A 162 17.31 1.00 6.37
C CYS A 162 18.24 1.65 5.35
N VAL A 163 17.82 2.76 4.73
CA VAL A 163 18.65 3.53 3.78
C VAL A 163 19.86 4.11 4.51
N PHE A 164 19.67 4.72 5.68
CA PHE A 164 20.76 5.29 6.46
C PHE A 164 21.80 4.24 6.91
N ILE A 165 21.33 3.07 7.35
CA ILE A 165 22.18 1.92 7.69
C ILE A 165 22.98 1.50 6.46
N ALA A 166 22.34 1.36 5.29
CA ALA A 166 23.01 0.97 4.05
C ALA A 166 24.14 1.93 3.66
N LEU A 167 23.88 3.23 3.78
CA LEU A 167 24.86 4.27 3.48
C LEU A 167 26.03 4.29 4.47
N LYS A 168 25.74 4.19 5.78
CA LYS A 168 26.74 4.20 6.85
C LYS A 168 27.62 2.95 6.83
N THR A 169 27.03 1.79 6.57
CA THR A 169 27.73 0.50 6.48
C THR A 169 28.76 0.50 5.35
N ARG A 170 28.49 1.21 4.26
CA ARG A 170 29.44 1.36 3.15
C ARG A 170 30.60 2.29 3.48
N LYS A 171 30.35 3.35 4.25
CA LYS A 171 31.38 4.35 4.59
C LYS A 171 32.36 3.86 5.65
N ASN A 172 31.92 3.03 6.60
CA ASN A 172 32.71 2.53 7.75
C ASN A 172 32.58 1.01 7.89
N SER A 173 33.49 0.28 7.25
CA SER A 173 33.61 -1.17 7.43
C SER A 173 33.97 -1.59 8.87
N GLU A 174 34.60 -0.70 9.65
CA GLU A 174 34.98 -0.93 11.05
C GLU A 174 33.79 -1.08 12.01
N ILE A 175 32.66 -0.39 11.74
CA ILE A 175 31.45 -0.50 12.59
C ILE A 175 30.90 -1.92 12.54
N ILE A 176 31.10 -2.64 11.42
CA ILE A 176 30.62 -4.01 11.25
C ILE A 176 31.47 -5.00 12.06
N GLN A 177 32.80 -4.77 12.16
CA GLN A 177 33.71 -5.70 12.81
C GLN A 177 33.46 -5.82 14.33
N ASN A 178 32.96 -4.77 14.97
CA ASN A 178 32.73 -4.75 16.43
C ASN A 178 31.32 -5.20 16.87
N THR A 179 30.48 -5.68 15.95
CA THR A 179 29.10 -6.07 16.27
C THR A 179 28.96 -7.61 16.35
N GLN A 180 28.05 -8.10 17.21
CA GLN A 180 27.79 -9.55 17.29
C GLN A 180 27.47 -10.15 15.92
N LYS A 181 28.02 -11.33 15.61
CA LYS A 181 27.92 -12.02 14.29
C LYS A 181 26.49 -12.11 13.72
N LYS A 182 25.46 -12.25 14.58
CA LYS A 182 24.06 -12.34 14.14
C LYS A 182 23.51 -11.00 13.66
N THR A 183 23.81 -9.92 14.39
CA THR A 183 23.42 -8.54 14.04
C THR A 183 24.18 -8.07 12.81
N GLN A 184 25.45 -8.44 12.69
CA GLN A 184 26.28 -8.17 11.51
C GLN A 184 25.69 -8.79 10.24
N LYS A 185 25.21 -10.04 10.31
CA LYS A 185 24.57 -10.70 9.16
C LYS A 185 23.28 -10.00 8.73
N LEU A 186 22.46 -9.55 9.69
CA LEU A 186 21.22 -8.81 9.42
C LEU A 186 21.51 -7.43 8.80
N LEU A 187 22.45 -6.69 9.38
CA LEU A 187 22.88 -5.38 8.86
C LEU A 187 23.40 -5.49 7.42
N ASN A 188 24.20 -6.50 7.13
CA ASN A 188 24.71 -6.76 5.79
C ASN A 188 23.60 -7.13 4.80
N GLN A 189 22.60 -7.90 5.23
CA GLN A 189 21.44 -8.23 4.38
C GLN A 189 20.62 -6.99 4.04
N ILE A 190 20.29 -6.16 5.03
CA ILE A 190 19.55 -4.89 4.83
C ILE A 190 20.35 -3.94 3.94
N SER A 191 21.64 -3.76 4.23
CA SER A 191 22.52 -2.89 3.47
C SER A 191 22.62 -3.33 2.00
N ASN A 192 22.86 -4.61 1.74
CA ASN A 192 22.99 -5.15 0.38
C ASN A 192 21.66 -5.06 -0.39
N ALA A 193 20.53 -5.37 0.24
CA ALA A 193 19.22 -5.27 -0.39
C ALA A 193 18.90 -3.82 -0.79
N THR A 194 19.06 -2.87 0.14
CA THR A 194 18.82 -1.44 -0.11
C THR A 194 19.80 -0.89 -1.16
N TRP A 195 21.08 -1.27 -1.09
CA TRP A 195 22.07 -0.82 -2.04
C TRP A 195 21.86 -1.34 -3.46
N ASN A 196 21.49 -2.62 -3.60
CA ASN A 196 21.17 -3.20 -4.91
C ASN A 196 19.95 -2.49 -5.54
N ARG A 197 18.95 -2.13 -4.74
CA ARG A 197 17.82 -1.34 -5.21
C ARG A 197 18.24 0.07 -5.66
N LEU A 198 19.05 0.78 -4.86
CA LEU A 198 19.54 2.12 -5.20
C LEU A 198 20.31 2.11 -6.53
N LYS A 199 21.13 1.09 -6.77
CA LYS A 199 21.84 0.92 -8.06
C LYS A 199 20.90 0.76 -9.25
N ILE A 200 19.77 0.09 -9.06
CA ILE A 200 18.76 -0.08 -10.11
C ILE A 200 18.00 1.24 -10.35
N SER A 201 17.73 1.99 -9.29
CA SER A 201 17.02 3.27 -9.36
C SER A 201 17.86 4.38 -10.00
N TYR A 202 19.16 4.30 -9.85
CA TYR A 202 20.14 5.28 -10.36
C TYR A 202 21.19 4.56 -11.23
N PRO A 203 20.91 4.33 -12.53
CA PRO A 203 21.71 3.49 -13.42
C PRO A 203 23.12 4.01 -13.72
N ASP A 204 23.44 5.26 -13.41
CA ASP A 204 24.81 5.80 -13.53
C ASP A 204 25.78 5.14 -12.53
N ILE A 205 25.28 4.31 -11.63
CA ILE A 205 26.06 3.41 -10.79
C ILE A 205 26.19 2.08 -11.55
N ASN A 206 27.07 2.02 -12.53
CA ASN A 206 27.36 0.86 -13.38
C ASN A 206 27.11 -0.50 -12.74
N THR A 207 26.06 -1.20 -13.15
CA THR A 207 26.02 -2.68 -13.28
C THR A 207 24.76 -3.14 -14.00
N SER A 208 24.92 -3.82 -15.11
CA SER A 208 23.90 -4.62 -15.81
C SER A 208 23.58 -5.87 -14.98
N THR A 209 22.52 -5.86 -14.22
CA THR A 209 21.94 -7.07 -13.64
C THR A 209 20.56 -7.31 -14.25
N SER A 210 20.41 -8.44 -14.94
CA SER A 210 19.10 -8.94 -15.38
C SER A 210 18.25 -9.25 -14.13
N VAL A 211 17.31 -8.37 -13.81
CA VAL A 211 16.41 -8.57 -12.68
C VAL A 211 15.28 -9.49 -13.12
N SER A 212 15.21 -10.70 -12.58
CA SER A 212 14.06 -11.58 -12.77
C SER A 212 12.86 -11.06 -11.96
N PHE A 213 11.65 -11.14 -12.55
CA PHE A 213 10.41 -10.73 -11.87
C PHE A 213 10.15 -11.63 -10.66
N GLY A 214 9.73 -11.02 -9.56
CA GLY A 214 9.31 -11.78 -8.38
C GLY A 214 10.41 -12.60 -7.69
N LYS A 215 11.69 -12.33 -7.97
CA LYS A 215 12.79 -12.98 -7.26
C LYS A 215 12.80 -12.55 -5.80
N ASP A 216 13.02 -13.50 -4.90
CA ASP A 216 12.98 -13.31 -3.45
C ASP A 216 11.62 -12.81 -2.91
N LEU A 217 11.57 -12.34 -1.67
CA LEU A 217 10.37 -11.76 -1.07
C LEU A 217 10.30 -10.28 -1.43
N CYS A 218 9.59 -9.95 -2.50
CA CYS A 218 9.44 -8.58 -3.01
C CYS A 218 7.96 -8.18 -3.11
N PHE A 219 7.70 -6.88 -3.24
CA PHE A 219 6.35 -6.34 -3.35
C PHE A 219 5.54 -7.02 -4.47
N ASP A 220 6.11 -7.17 -5.65
CA ASP A 220 5.41 -7.79 -6.78
C ASP A 220 4.95 -9.21 -6.44
N LYS A 221 5.84 -10.04 -5.87
CA LYS A 221 5.49 -11.40 -5.45
C LYS A 221 4.36 -11.40 -4.42
N LEU A 222 4.40 -10.50 -3.44
CA LEU A 222 3.36 -10.40 -2.42
C LEU A 222 2.01 -9.99 -3.01
N ILE A 223 1.97 -9.07 -3.98
CA ILE A 223 0.72 -8.69 -4.67
C ILE A 223 0.16 -9.86 -5.47
N TRP A 224 0.98 -10.63 -6.17
CA TRP A 224 0.51 -11.81 -6.89
C TRP A 224 0.01 -12.91 -5.95
N ILE A 225 0.69 -13.14 -4.82
CA ILE A 225 0.23 -14.04 -3.77
C ILE A 225 -1.12 -13.55 -3.23
N PHE A 226 -1.24 -12.27 -2.89
CA PHE A 226 -2.49 -11.66 -2.44
C PHE A 226 -3.61 -11.86 -3.45
N LEU A 227 -3.40 -11.52 -4.72
CA LEU A 227 -4.40 -11.63 -5.79
C LEU A 227 -4.91 -13.06 -5.96
N ILE A 228 -3.98 -14.01 -6.14
CA ILE A 228 -4.32 -15.41 -6.39
C ILE A 228 -5.02 -16.01 -5.16
N SER A 229 -4.52 -15.73 -3.97
CA SER A 229 -5.14 -16.24 -2.74
C SER A 229 -6.48 -15.58 -2.43
N SER A 230 -6.66 -14.30 -2.73
CA SER A 230 -7.97 -13.63 -2.60
C SER A 230 -9.03 -14.27 -3.49
N PHE A 231 -8.67 -14.55 -4.73
CA PHE A 231 -9.58 -15.19 -5.69
C PHE A 231 -9.90 -16.64 -5.29
N LEU A 232 -8.86 -17.44 -5.07
CA LEU A 232 -9.04 -18.86 -4.69
C LEU A 232 -9.73 -19.00 -3.33
N GLY A 233 -9.42 -18.14 -2.36
CA GLY A 233 -10.07 -18.13 -1.05
C GLY A 233 -11.55 -17.85 -1.15
N ALA A 234 -11.97 -16.86 -1.95
CA ALA A 234 -13.39 -16.61 -2.19
C ALA A 234 -14.09 -17.82 -2.82
N LEU A 235 -13.47 -18.48 -3.81
CA LEU A 235 -14.03 -19.69 -4.43
C LEU A 235 -14.15 -20.84 -3.43
N ILE A 236 -13.12 -21.08 -2.62
CA ILE A 236 -13.14 -22.14 -1.60
C ILE A 236 -14.27 -21.88 -0.58
N GLU A 237 -14.43 -20.66 -0.11
CA GLU A 237 -15.51 -20.31 0.82
C GLU A 237 -16.90 -20.44 0.16
N MET A 238 -17.06 -20.06 -1.11
CA MET A 238 -18.33 -20.24 -1.83
C MET A 238 -18.69 -21.72 -1.96
N ILE A 239 -17.71 -22.58 -2.26
CA ILE A 239 -17.92 -24.04 -2.33
C ILE A 239 -18.23 -24.58 -0.93
N PHE A 240 -17.52 -24.12 0.09
CA PHE A 240 -17.76 -24.50 1.48
C PHE A 240 -19.21 -24.18 1.90
N CYS A 241 -19.69 -22.96 1.68
CA CYS A 241 -21.07 -22.58 1.96
C CYS A 241 -22.07 -23.46 1.19
N ARG A 242 -21.78 -23.80 -0.08
CA ARG A 242 -22.64 -24.71 -0.84
C ARG A 242 -22.73 -26.10 -0.23
N VAL A 243 -21.61 -26.63 0.26
CA VAL A 243 -21.55 -27.98 0.84
C VAL A 243 -22.14 -28.02 2.24
N VAL A 244 -21.89 -27.02 3.08
CA VAL A 244 -22.30 -26.99 4.49
C VAL A 244 -23.69 -26.42 4.66
N ASP A 245 -23.97 -25.27 4.02
CA ASP A 245 -25.24 -24.54 4.21
C ASP A 245 -26.27 -24.80 3.09
N GLY A 246 -25.86 -25.51 2.05
CA GLY A 246 -26.74 -25.85 0.91
C GLY A 246 -27.00 -24.68 -0.05
N VAL A 247 -26.42 -23.50 0.16
CA VAL A 247 -26.68 -22.28 -0.59
C VAL A 247 -25.40 -21.72 -1.27
N TRP A 248 -25.62 -21.15 -2.45
CA TRP A 248 -24.54 -20.34 -3.08
C TRP A 248 -24.65 -18.91 -2.54
N MET A 249 -23.59 -18.43 -1.88
CA MET A 249 -23.53 -17.05 -1.44
C MET A 249 -22.19 -16.40 -1.82
N SER A 250 -22.20 -15.11 -2.06
CA SER A 250 -20.97 -14.34 -2.30
C SER A 250 -20.09 -14.30 -1.05
N ARG A 251 -18.82 -14.61 -1.21
CA ARG A 251 -17.80 -14.53 -0.17
C ARG A 251 -16.71 -13.50 -0.52
N SER A 252 -17.06 -12.56 -1.39
CA SER A 252 -16.16 -11.46 -1.75
C SER A 252 -16.14 -10.40 -0.65
N SER A 253 -14.96 -9.84 -0.41
CA SER A 253 -14.79 -8.67 0.46
C SER A 253 -14.98 -7.34 -0.28
N LEU A 254 -15.10 -7.36 -1.61
CA LEU A 254 -15.12 -6.18 -2.48
C LEU A 254 -16.44 -6.10 -3.27
N ILE A 255 -16.80 -4.89 -3.72
CA ILE A 255 -17.96 -4.66 -4.59
C ILE A 255 -17.80 -5.41 -5.91
N TYR A 256 -16.64 -5.32 -6.53
CA TYR A 256 -16.37 -5.96 -7.81
C TYR A 256 -15.51 -7.22 -7.66
N GLY A 257 -15.81 -8.21 -8.49
CA GLY A 257 -15.07 -9.45 -8.56
C GLY A 257 -15.34 -10.42 -7.39
N ALA A 258 -14.76 -11.61 -7.48
CA ALA A 258 -14.82 -12.64 -6.45
C ALA A 258 -13.49 -12.70 -5.69
N PHE A 259 -13.26 -11.72 -4.82
CA PHE A 259 -12.00 -11.60 -4.09
C PHE A 259 -12.23 -11.47 -2.59
N SER A 260 -11.71 -12.42 -1.82
CA SER A 260 -11.70 -12.35 -0.36
C SER A 260 -10.39 -11.70 0.10
N VAL A 261 -10.46 -10.42 0.48
CA VAL A 261 -9.30 -9.65 0.98
C VAL A 261 -8.70 -10.32 2.22
N VAL A 262 -9.53 -10.95 3.04
CA VAL A 262 -9.09 -11.68 4.25
C VAL A 262 -8.15 -12.83 3.87
N TRP A 263 -8.50 -13.64 2.88
CA TRP A 263 -7.62 -14.71 2.39
C TRP A 263 -6.34 -14.17 1.75
N GLY A 264 -6.46 -13.09 0.98
CA GLY A 264 -5.30 -12.47 0.34
C GLY A 264 -4.28 -11.93 1.34
N ILE A 265 -4.72 -11.10 2.28
CA ILE A 265 -3.84 -10.55 3.33
C ILE A 265 -3.33 -11.68 4.23
N GLY A 266 -4.19 -12.62 4.63
CA GLY A 266 -3.81 -13.78 5.45
C GLY A 266 -2.68 -14.60 4.82
N SER A 267 -2.75 -14.87 3.51
CA SER A 267 -1.70 -15.57 2.77
C SER A 267 -0.38 -14.79 2.73
N VAL A 268 -0.45 -13.47 2.57
CA VAL A 268 0.73 -12.60 2.64
C VAL A 268 1.35 -12.62 4.03
N VAL A 269 0.53 -12.50 5.08
CA VAL A 269 0.98 -12.54 6.48
C VAL A 269 1.63 -13.88 6.78
N LEU A 270 1.01 -15.01 6.40
CA LEU A 270 1.60 -16.34 6.57
C LEU A 270 2.93 -16.47 5.78
N THR A 271 2.98 -15.94 4.56
CA THR A 271 4.21 -15.99 3.75
C THR A 271 5.35 -15.23 4.42
N ILE A 272 5.12 -13.99 4.82
CA ILE A 272 6.17 -13.16 5.45
C ILE A 272 6.63 -13.78 6.77
N SER A 273 5.69 -14.25 7.59
CA SER A 273 5.98 -14.72 8.93
C SER A 273 6.58 -16.15 8.96
N LEU A 274 6.09 -17.06 8.12
CA LEU A 274 6.49 -18.46 8.14
C LEU A 274 7.64 -18.80 7.17
N LYS A 275 7.87 -18.03 6.11
CA LYS A 275 8.96 -18.29 5.17
C LYS A 275 10.34 -18.34 5.84
N PRO A 276 10.69 -17.50 6.84
CA PRO A 276 11.93 -17.64 7.60
C PRO A 276 12.05 -18.95 8.37
N LEU A 277 10.91 -19.57 8.70
CA LEU A 277 10.81 -20.81 9.45
C LEU A 277 10.75 -22.06 8.55
N VAL A 278 10.87 -21.92 7.23
CA VAL A 278 10.72 -23.03 6.26
C VAL A 278 11.62 -24.24 6.55
N LYS A 279 12.80 -24.04 7.15
CA LYS A 279 13.72 -25.14 7.53
C LYS A 279 13.40 -25.76 8.89
N ARG A 280 12.41 -25.26 9.62
CA ARG A 280 12.01 -25.75 10.94
C ARG A 280 11.04 -26.93 10.84
N HIS A 281 10.87 -27.66 11.94
CA HIS A 281 9.91 -28.76 12.03
C HIS A 281 8.47 -28.27 11.81
N ASN A 282 7.60 -29.14 11.27
CA ASN A 282 6.20 -28.78 10.99
C ASN A 282 5.42 -28.33 12.21
N LEU A 283 5.74 -28.83 13.40
CA LEU A 283 5.10 -28.40 14.64
C LEU A 283 5.36 -26.90 14.93
N ILE A 284 6.58 -26.41 14.64
CA ILE A 284 6.91 -24.99 14.80
C ILE A 284 6.13 -24.13 13.78
N LEU A 285 6.01 -24.60 12.53
CA LEU A 285 5.21 -23.94 11.51
C LEU A 285 3.73 -23.92 11.90
N PHE A 286 3.21 -25.06 12.41
CA PHE A 286 1.84 -25.16 12.90
C PHE A 286 1.60 -24.19 14.07
N SER A 287 2.45 -24.21 15.10
CA SER A 287 2.29 -23.30 16.25
C SER A 287 2.35 -21.84 15.85
N ALA A 288 3.30 -21.46 14.99
CA ALA A 288 3.39 -20.11 14.48
C ALA A 288 2.15 -19.72 13.65
N GLY A 289 1.68 -20.60 12.77
CA GLY A 289 0.44 -20.40 11.99
C GLY A 289 -0.80 -20.27 12.85
N PHE A 290 -0.91 -21.11 13.90
CA PHE A 290 -1.99 -21.09 14.89
C PHE A 290 -2.10 -19.71 15.57
N PHE A 291 -1.01 -19.20 16.13
CA PHE A 291 -1.04 -17.91 16.82
C PHE A 291 -1.18 -16.73 15.86
N ILE A 292 -0.42 -16.72 14.77
CA ILE A 292 -0.45 -15.62 13.79
C ILE A 292 -1.83 -15.55 13.13
N GLY A 293 -2.40 -16.70 12.73
CA GLY A 293 -3.70 -16.75 12.10
C GLY A 293 -4.82 -16.35 13.04
N GLY A 294 -4.80 -16.81 14.30
CA GLY A 294 -5.80 -16.42 15.30
C GLY A 294 -5.76 -14.92 15.61
N VAL A 295 -4.57 -14.35 15.79
CA VAL A 295 -4.42 -12.88 15.96
C VAL A 295 -4.88 -12.14 14.72
N TYR A 296 -4.51 -12.60 13.53
CA TYR A 296 -4.94 -12.00 12.27
C TYR A 296 -6.46 -11.97 12.13
N GLU A 297 -7.13 -13.10 12.36
CA GLU A 297 -8.59 -13.22 12.28
C GLU A 297 -9.29 -12.30 13.30
N TYR A 298 -8.80 -12.27 14.53
CA TYR A 298 -9.28 -11.36 15.56
C TYR A 298 -9.14 -9.89 15.13
N CYS A 299 -7.98 -9.49 14.58
CA CYS A 299 -7.75 -8.14 14.08
C CYS A 299 -8.65 -7.78 12.90
N CYS A 300 -8.92 -8.72 11.98
CA CYS A 300 -9.85 -8.49 10.87
C CYS A 300 -11.27 -8.20 11.37
N SER A 301 -11.79 -9.01 12.29
CA SER A 301 -13.11 -8.79 12.89
C SER A 301 -13.18 -7.45 13.63
N LEU A 302 -12.17 -7.15 14.45
CA LEU A 302 -12.09 -5.87 15.17
C LEU A 302 -12.05 -4.69 14.20
N PHE A 303 -11.29 -4.80 13.11
CA PHE A 303 -11.19 -3.77 12.08
C PHE A 303 -12.54 -3.50 11.43
N THR A 304 -13.25 -4.53 10.96
CA THR A 304 -14.54 -4.36 10.29
C THR A 304 -15.59 -3.79 11.22
N GLU A 305 -15.60 -4.20 12.50
CA GLU A 305 -16.50 -3.61 13.50
C GLU A 305 -16.20 -2.13 13.73
N LYS A 306 -14.95 -1.77 13.97
CA LYS A 306 -14.60 -0.39 14.33
C LYS A 306 -14.69 0.57 13.15
N VAL A 307 -14.40 0.09 11.92
CA VAL A 307 -14.39 0.92 10.72
C VAL A 307 -15.76 0.99 10.05
N PHE A 308 -16.42 -0.15 9.91
CA PHE A 308 -17.69 -0.25 9.17
C PHE A 308 -18.91 -0.42 10.08
N GLY A 309 -18.72 -0.69 11.38
CA GLY A 309 -19.81 -1.02 12.30
C GLY A 309 -20.46 -2.36 11.98
N THR A 310 -19.77 -3.24 11.29
CA THR A 310 -20.25 -4.55 10.83
C THR A 310 -19.25 -5.64 11.11
N VAL A 311 -19.72 -6.87 11.36
CA VAL A 311 -18.89 -8.08 11.39
C VAL A 311 -19.40 -9.09 10.37
N PHE A 312 -18.54 -9.96 9.89
CA PHE A 312 -18.86 -10.97 8.86
C PHE A 312 -18.87 -12.39 9.39
N TRP A 313 -18.52 -12.58 10.66
CA TRP A 313 -18.61 -13.83 11.42
C TRP A 313 -18.72 -13.51 12.90
N ASP A 314 -19.36 -14.43 13.63
CA ASP A 314 -19.46 -14.41 15.08
C ASP A 314 -19.35 -15.84 15.63
N TYR A 315 -18.38 -16.04 16.51
CA TYR A 315 -18.13 -17.33 17.16
C TYR A 315 -18.54 -17.33 18.64
N SER A 316 -19.37 -16.38 19.08
CA SER A 316 -19.74 -16.23 20.50
C SER A 316 -20.37 -17.50 21.09
N GLU A 317 -21.08 -18.27 20.26
CA GLU A 317 -21.71 -19.54 20.69
C GLU A 317 -20.74 -20.73 20.69
N MET A 318 -19.53 -20.56 20.11
CA MET A 318 -18.54 -21.64 20.04
C MET A 318 -17.70 -21.74 21.31
N VAL A 319 -17.36 -22.97 21.71
CA VAL A 319 -16.49 -23.21 22.86
C VAL A 319 -15.07 -22.68 22.58
N LEU A 320 -14.43 -22.09 23.59
CA LEU A 320 -13.08 -21.54 23.51
C LEU A 320 -12.94 -20.42 22.45
N ASN A 321 -13.97 -19.58 22.34
CA ASN A 321 -13.89 -18.37 21.54
C ASN A 321 -13.21 -17.22 22.31
N PHE A 322 -12.66 -16.26 21.55
CA PHE A 322 -12.09 -15.03 22.06
C PHE A 322 -12.96 -13.86 21.61
N SER A 323 -13.89 -13.43 22.48
CA SER A 323 -14.84 -12.32 22.22
C SER A 323 -15.65 -12.50 20.93
N GLY A 324 -16.00 -13.75 20.57
CA GLY A 324 -16.72 -14.07 19.34
C GLY A 324 -15.95 -13.85 18.03
N ARG A 325 -14.72 -13.33 18.09
CA ARG A 325 -13.96 -12.87 16.91
C ARG A 325 -13.07 -13.96 16.28
N THR A 326 -12.56 -14.86 17.10
CA THR A 326 -11.84 -16.06 16.71
C THR A 326 -12.03 -17.14 17.77
N ASN A 327 -11.70 -18.40 17.44
CA ASN A 327 -11.75 -19.49 18.40
C ASN A 327 -10.59 -20.48 18.16
N VAL A 328 -10.38 -21.38 19.13
CA VAL A 328 -9.27 -22.34 19.09
C VAL A 328 -9.37 -23.27 17.88
N LEU A 329 -10.57 -23.68 17.45
CA LEU A 329 -10.74 -24.56 16.29
C LEU A 329 -10.22 -23.87 15.00
N TYR A 330 -10.59 -22.61 14.80
CA TYR A 330 -10.09 -21.85 13.63
C TYR A 330 -8.60 -21.53 13.73
N CYS A 331 -8.07 -21.32 14.95
CA CYS A 331 -6.62 -21.24 15.14
C CYS A 331 -5.91 -22.54 14.72
N VAL A 332 -6.50 -23.73 15.00
CA VAL A 332 -5.99 -25.02 14.52
C VAL A 332 -6.00 -25.07 12.98
N PHE A 333 -7.08 -24.61 12.33
CA PHE A 333 -7.14 -24.53 10.87
C PHE A 333 -6.06 -23.59 10.30
N TRP A 334 -5.82 -22.44 10.92
CA TRP A 334 -4.73 -21.54 10.54
C TRP A 334 -3.35 -22.19 10.70
N GLY A 335 -3.15 -22.98 11.76
CA GLY A 335 -1.92 -23.75 11.97
C GLY A 335 -1.69 -24.78 10.86
N LEU A 336 -2.72 -25.58 10.53
CA LEU A 336 -2.66 -26.56 9.44
C LEU A 336 -2.44 -25.89 8.10
N LEU A 337 -3.20 -24.82 7.81
CA LEU A 337 -3.05 -24.02 6.59
C LEU A 337 -1.63 -23.46 6.47
N GLY A 338 -1.03 -22.97 7.55
CA GLY A 338 0.33 -22.47 7.56
C GLY A 338 1.37 -23.52 7.15
N VAL A 339 1.22 -24.76 7.63
CA VAL A 339 2.09 -25.88 7.22
C VAL A 339 1.89 -26.22 5.75
N ILE A 340 0.62 -26.38 5.29
CA ILE A 340 0.28 -26.71 3.90
C ILE A 340 0.74 -25.59 2.98
N TRP A 341 0.53 -24.35 3.37
CA TRP A 341 0.93 -23.15 2.61
C TRP A 341 2.43 -23.16 2.32
N ILE A 342 3.25 -23.24 3.35
CA ILE A 342 4.70 -23.16 3.22
C ILE A 342 5.29 -24.39 2.51
N ARG A 343 4.72 -25.60 2.75
CA ARG A 343 5.29 -26.85 2.23
C ARG A 343 4.79 -27.22 0.82
N LYS A 344 3.53 -26.90 0.52
CA LYS A 344 2.87 -27.44 -0.67
C LYS A 344 2.40 -26.34 -1.64
N ILE A 345 1.83 -25.23 -1.14
CA ILE A 345 1.18 -24.24 -2.01
C ILE A 345 2.18 -23.17 -2.45
N LEU A 346 2.92 -22.59 -1.53
CA LEU A 346 3.82 -21.47 -1.82
C LEU A 346 4.94 -21.81 -2.83
N PRO A 347 5.65 -22.96 -2.76
CA PRO A 347 6.77 -23.22 -3.67
C PRO A 347 6.37 -23.30 -5.16
N PRO A 348 5.30 -24.01 -5.58
CA PRO A 348 4.86 -23.97 -6.97
C PRO A 348 4.30 -22.62 -7.39
N LEU A 349 3.64 -21.90 -6.47
CA LEU A 349 3.12 -20.55 -6.72
C LEU A 349 4.25 -19.55 -6.99
N GLU A 350 5.31 -19.57 -6.20
CA GLU A 350 6.51 -18.74 -6.43
C GLU A 350 7.13 -19.02 -7.79
N LYS A 351 7.28 -20.30 -8.17
CA LYS A 351 7.79 -20.68 -9.49
C LYS A 351 6.91 -20.18 -10.63
N LEU A 352 5.59 -20.16 -10.44
CA LEU A 352 4.64 -19.66 -11.43
C LEU A 352 4.80 -18.14 -11.61
N ILE A 353 4.87 -17.40 -10.51
CA ILE A 353 5.06 -15.94 -10.49
C ILE A 353 6.40 -15.57 -11.16
N GLU A 354 7.47 -16.29 -10.87
CA GLU A 354 8.80 -16.03 -11.41
C GLU A 354 8.93 -16.28 -12.93
N LYS A 355 7.98 -16.99 -13.53
CA LYS A 355 7.90 -17.17 -15.00
C LYS A 355 7.34 -15.95 -15.73
N ILE A 356 6.72 -15.02 -15.02
CA ILE A 356 6.11 -13.82 -15.63
C ILE A 356 7.22 -12.91 -16.16
N PRO A 357 7.13 -12.43 -17.43
CA PRO A 357 8.13 -11.51 -17.97
C PRO A 357 8.23 -10.23 -17.12
N PRO A 358 9.43 -9.76 -16.77
CA PRO A 358 9.62 -8.69 -15.78
C PRO A 358 8.82 -7.41 -16.05
N LEU A 359 8.88 -6.89 -17.28
CA LEU A 359 8.17 -5.65 -17.63
C LEU A 359 6.65 -5.82 -17.59
N LYS A 360 6.14 -6.89 -18.21
CA LYS A 360 4.69 -7.17 -18.21
C LYS A 360 4.20 -7.43 -16.79
N GLY A 361 4.94 -8.23 -16.03
CA GLY A 361 4.62 -8.51 -14.63
C GLY A 361 4.50 -7.25 -13.79
N LYS A 362 5.45 -6.33 -13.91
CA LYS A 362 5.43 -5.05 -13.20
C LYS A 362 4.23 -4.17 -13.59
N LEU A 363 3.99 -4.00 -14.88
CA LEU A 363 2.85 -3.21 -15.36
C LEU A 363 1.52 -3.79 -14.88
N ILE A 364 1.34 -5.10 -15.01
CA ILE A 364 0.13 -5.79 -14.54
C ILE A 364 -0.01 -5.69 -13.02
N THR A 365 1.06 -5.89 -12.25
CA THR A 365 1.05 -5.74 -10.80
C THR A 365 0.52 -4.37 -10.37
N TRP A 366 1.04 -3.30 -10.95
CA TRP A 366 0.62 -1.94 -10.61
C TRP A 366 -0.79 -1.62 -11.07
N PHE A 367 -1.16 -2.07 -12.25
CA PHE A 367 -2.53 -1.90 -12.76
C PHE A 367 -3.55 -2.61 -11.84
N ILE A 368 -3.29 -3.87 -11.48
CA ILE A 368 -4.15 -4.63 -10.57
C ILE A 368 -4.18 -3.98 -9.18
N THR A 369 -3.01 -3.57 -8.66
CA THR A 369 -2.95 -2.88 -7.36
C THR A 369 -3.83 -1.62 -7.36
N LEU A 370 -3.76 -0.82 -8.43
CA LEU A 370 -4.59 0.37 -8.57
C LEU A 370 -6.08 0.01 -8.57
N LEU A 371 -6.49 -1.00 -9.35
CA LEU A 371 -7.89 -1.46 -9.39
C LEU A 371 -8.37 -1.93 -8.01
N PHE A 372 -7.57 -2.73 -7.30
CA PHE A 372 -7.90 -3.19 -5.94
C PHE A 372 -8.02 -2.04 -4.93
N VAL A 373 -7.13 -1.06 -5.01
CA VAL A 373 -7.20 0.13 -4.15
C VAL A 373 -8.47 0.94 -4.45
N MET A 374 -8.79 1.15 -5.72
CA MET A 374 -10.02 1.88 -6.11
C MET A 374 -11.28 1.14 -5.66
N ASP A 375 -11.34 -0.18 -5.90
CA ASP A 375 -12.48 -1.00 -5.45
C ASP A 375 -12.56 -1.06 -3.93
N GLY A 376 -11.43 -1.17 -3.22
CA GLY A 376 -11.37 -1.11 -1.77
C GLY A 376 -11.88 0.21 -1.19
N ILE A 377 -11.53 1.34 -1.80
CA ILE A 377 -12.05 2.67 -1.42
C ILE A 377 -13.56 2.74 -1.65
N LEU A 378 -14.02 2.32 -2.82
CA LEU A 378 -15.44 2.30 -3.17
C LEU A 378 -16.24 1.40 -2.22
N THR A 379 -15.74 0.19 -1.98
CA THR A 379 -16.32 -0.79 -1.05
C THR A 379 -16.41 -0.22 0.36
N SER A 380 -15.32 0.38 0.85
CA SER A 380 -15.27 0.98 2.18
C SER A 380 -16.30 2.10 2.30
N TYR A 381 -16.40 2.94 1.28
CA TYR A 381 -17.35 4.04 1.29
C TYR A 381 -18.82 3.55 1.23
N ALA A 382 -19.11 2.56 0.39
CA ALA A 382 -20.45 1.93 0.33
C ALA A 382 -20.83 1.29 1.66
N MET A 383 -19.90 0.59 2.33
CA MET A 383 -20.12 0.01 3.66
C MET A 383 -20.41 1.07 4.73
N ILE A 384 -19.65 2.16 4.74
CA ILE A 384 -19.87 3.29 5.65
C ILE A 384 -21.26 3.91 5.40
N ARG A 385 -21.63 4.13 4.11
CA ARG A 385 -22.94 4.66 3.74
C ARG A 385 -24.06 3.71 4.14
N TYR A 386 -23.91 2.42 3.92
CA TYR A 386 -24.87 1.42 4.36
C TYR A 386 -25.10 1.48 5.87
N ASN A 387 -24.06 1.51 6.69
CA ASN A 387 -24.18 1.67 8.13
C ASN A 387 -24.86 2.99 8.52
N GLN A 388 -24.54 4.09 7.84
CA GLN A 388 -25.18 5.38 8.07
C GLN A 388 -26.68 5.34 7.75
N ARG A 389 -27.11 4.70 6.65
CA ARG A 389 -28.53 4.51 6.31
C ARG A 389 -29.28 3.69 7.35
N GLN A 390 -28.67 2.62 7.87
CA GLN A 390 -29.25 1.83 8.96
C GLN A 390 -29.42 2.63 10.27
N ASN A 391 -28.63 3.69 10.44
CA ASN A 391 -28.77 4.65 11.54
C ASN A 391 -29.60 5.89 11.15
N LEU A 392 -30.35 5.83 10.05
CA LEU A 392 -31.22 6.90 9.55
C LEU A 392 -30.49 8.23 9.23
N LEU A 393 -29.22 8.17 8.90
CA LEU A 393 -28.42 9.34 8.53
C LEU A 393 -28.54 9.60 7.02
N PRO A 394 -29.08 10.77 6.60
CA PRO A 394 -29.28 11.08 5.18
C PRO A 394 -27.94 11.31 4.45
N ALA A 395 -27.96 11.20 3.12
CA ALA A 395 -26.85 11.61 2.27
C ALA A 395 -26.65 13.14 2.34
N THR A 396 -25.46 13.59 2.64
CA THR A 396 -25.15 15.02 2.82
C THR A 396 -24.56 15.67 1.58
N HIS A 397 -24.19 14.90 0.57
CA HIS A 397 -23.57 15.40 -0.68
C HIS A 397 -23.81 14.44 -1.85
N ALA A 398 -23.63 14.94 -3.08
CA ALA A 398 -23.95 14.23 -4.33
C ALA A 398 -23.26 12.85 -4.46
N LEU A 399 -22.01 12.69 -4.00
CA LEU A 399 -21.35 11.38 -4.03
C LEU A 399 -22.01 10.39 -3.08
N ALA A 400 -22.42 10.82 -1.89
CA ALA A 400 -23.12 9.96 -0.94
C ALA A 400 -24.45 9.49 -1.53
N GLN A 401 -25.18 10.39 -2.17
CA GLN A 401 -26.44 10.06 -2.85
C GLN A 401 -26.23 9.10 -4.01
N PHE A 402 -25.22 9.33 -4.86
CA PHE A 402 -24.86 8.41 -5.94
C PHE A 402 -24.55 6.98 -5.43
N ILE A 403 -23.82 6.87 -4.31
CA ILE A 403 -23.54 5.57 -3.70
C ILE A 403 -24.80 4.93 -3.14
N ASP A 404 -25.67 5.70 -2.49
CA ASP A 404 -26.93 5.19 -1.94
C ASP A 404 -27.88 4.69 -3.04
N ASP A 405 -27.93 5.40 -4.18
CA ASP A 405 -28.76 5.04 -5.32
C ASP A 405 -28.20 3.83 -6.09
N THR A 406 -26.86 3.68 -6.13
CA THR A 406 -26.19 2.60 -6.89
C THR A 406 -26.08 1.32 -6.09
N TYR A 407 -25.81 1.42 -4.78
CA TYR A 407 -25.61 0.31 -3.86
C TYR A 407 -26.62 0.44 -2.70
N ASP A 408 -27.90 0.21 -3.03
CA ASP A 408 -29.00 0.27 -2.07
C ASP A 408 -28.91 -0.87 -1.02
N ASP A 409 -29.80 -0.86 -0.06
CA ASP A 409 -29.77 -1.82 1.05
C ASP A 409 -30.01 -3.26 0.57
N ALA A 410 -30.86 -3.46 -0.45
CA ALA A 410 -31.12 -4.77 -1.03
C ALA A 410 -29.87 -5.32 -1.73
N TRP A 411 -29.19 -4.48 -2.51
CA TRP A 411 -27.94 -4.82 -3.17
C TRP A 411 -26.85 -5.18 -2.15
N MET A 412 -26.71 -4.39 -1.09
CA MET A 412 -25.72 -4.61 -0.03
C MET A 412 -25.95 -5.95 0.69
N GLN A 413 -27.20 -6.27 1.02
CA GLN A 413 -27.58 -7.55 1.64
C GLN A 413 -27.36 -8.74 0.69
N GLN A 414 -27.65 -8.58 -0.60
CA GLN A 414 -27.37 -9.62 -1.59
C GLN A 414 -25.86 -9.85 -1.76
N ARG A 415 -25.06 -8.77 -1.74
CA ARG A 415 -23.61 -8.85 -1.90
C ARG A 415 -22.94 -9.49 -0.69
N TRP A 416 -23.37 -9.15 0.52
CA TRP A 416 -22.84 -9.65 1.79
C TRP A 416 -23.95 -10.22 2.69
N PRO A 417 -24.51 -11.38 2.36
CA PRO A 417 -25.65 -11.94 3.09
C PRO A 417 -25.33 -12.34 4.53
N ASN A 418 -24.05 -12.54 4.87
CA ASN A 418 -23.56 -12.86 6.21
C ASN A 418 -23.08 -11.62 7.00
N MET A 419 -23.34 -10.40 6.51
CA MET A 419 -22.97 -9.17 7.21
C MET A 419 -23.93 -8.92 8.38
N ILE A 420 -23.37 -8.78 9.58
CA ILE A 420 -24.08 -8.47 10.82
C ILE A 420 -23.78 -7.03 11.20
N ILE A 421 -24.81 -6.20 11.31
CA ILE A 421 -24.68 -4.80 11.75
C ILE A 421 -24.66 -4.78 13.27
N ILE A 422 -23.63 -4.15 13.84
CA ILE A 422 -23.55 -3.95 15.28
C ILE A 422 -24.27 -2.65 15.61
N GLN A 423 -25.50 -2.78 16.14
CA GLN A 423 -26.21 -1.63 16.69
C GLN A 423 -25.46 -1.14 17.93
N LYS A 424 -25.02 0.11 17.93
CA LYS A 424 -24.59 0.75 19.16
C LYS A 424 -25.81 0.85 20.07
N GLU A 425 -25.79 0.19 21.22
CA GLU A 425 -26.76 0.47 22.29
C GLU A 425 -26.81 1.99 22.46
N LYS A 426 -28.00 2.57 22.25
CA LYS A 426 -28.24 3.96 22.62
C LYS A 426 -28.05 4.00 24.14
N VAL A 427 -26.93 4.54 24.58
CA VAL A 427 -26.75 4.93 25.97
C VAL A 427 -27.83 5.98 26.25
N SER A 428 -28.89 5.51 26.92
CA SER A 428 -30.00 6.32 27.40
C SER A 428 -29.55 7.28 28.49
#